data_f48ae73790129ab692c26fa819fb5049
#
_entry.id   f48ae73790129ab692c26fa819fb5049
#
_cell.length_a   1.000
_cell.length_b   1.000
_cell.length_c   1.000
_cell.angle_alpha   90.00
_cell.angle_beta   90.00
_cell.angle_gamma   90.00
#
_symmetry.space_group_name_H-M   'P 1'
#
loop_
_entity.id
_entity.type
_entity.pdbx_description
1 polymer ?
#
loop_
_entity_poly.entity_id
_entity_poly.type
_entity_poly.pdbx_seq_one_letter_code
_entity_poly.pdbx_strand_id
1 'polypeptide(L)'
;QIARFIDESERQKSGIESRMDHLADAIVPFNFLLAGLVFLFTRNLTRTASVLLVDYSCVLRLSTPLCVLSAMKEGTRENILVKGGRHLESLAEADVVVFDKTGTLTQATPRLTDVVSAGEWSEDELLKVAACLEEHFPHPVSHSIVKAAREAGLDHLIEAHDSEVKYVVAHGIRSRVEGRDIILGSRHFVEEDENVDVSVMTDDIIRLSDQGKSILYMAHAGKLIGIFGVEDPPKENAVDVIRELKGL
;
A
#
# COMPACT_ATOMS: atom_id res chain seq x y z
N GLN A 1 -4.63 -22.44 7.69
CA GLN A 1 -4.84 -21.36 6.68
C GLN A 1 -3.94 -21.55 5.46
N ILE A 2 -2.63 -21.78 5.61
CA ILE A 2 -1.68 -22.00 4.48
C ILE A 2 -2.07 -23.17 3.59
N ALA A 3 -2.49 -24.31 4.16
CA ALA A 3 -2.92 -25.49 3.40
C ALA A 3 -4.18 -25.24 2.55
N ARG A 4 -5.13 -24.43 3.06
CA ARG A 4 -6.31 -24.01 2.27
C ARG A 4 -5.91 -23.06 1.13
N PHE A 5 -4.94 -22.20 1.35
CA PHE A 5 -4.40 -21.30 0.33
C PHE A 5 -3.74 -22.04 -0.83
N ILE A 6 -3.00 -23.12 -0.53
CA ILE A 6 -2.37 -23.97 -1.56
C ILE A 6 -3.44 -24.70 -2.36
N ASP A 7 -4.44 -25.30 -1.72
CA ASP A 7 -5.54 -26.03 -2.36
C ASP A 7 -6.44 -25.12 -3.24
N GLU A 8 -6.64 -23.87 -2.82
CA GLU A 8 -7.40 -22.85 -3.57
C GLU A 8 -6.60 -22.29 -4.75
N SER A 9 -5.28 -22.18 -4.61
CA SER A 9 -4.34 -21.78 -5.65
C SER A 9 -4.22 -22.83 -6.76
N GLU A 10 -4.23 -24.14 -6.42
CA GLU A 10 -4.23 -25.23 -7.40
C GLU A 10 -5.52 -25.32 -8.22
N ARG A 11 -6.65 -24.87 -7.67
CA ARG A 11 -7.95 -24.89 -8.37
C ARG A 11 -8.13 -23.74 -9.37
N GLN A 12 -7.32 -22.68 -9.27
CA GLN A 12 -7.38 -21.55 -10.19
C GLN A 12 -6.38 -21.73 -11.33
N LYS A 13 -6.66 -22.71 -12.22
CA LYS A 13 -5.90 -22.84 -13.47
C LYS A 13 -5.91 -21.55 -14.25
N SER A 14 -4.77 -21.21 -14.84
CA SER A 14 -4.65 -20.05 -15.70
C SER A 14 -5.46 -20.25 -17.00
N GLY A 15 -5.89 -19.16 -17.63
CA GLY A 15 -6.56 -19.23 -18.93
C GLY A 15 -5.64 -19.82 -20.00
N ILE A 16 -4.33 -19.56 -19.91
CA ILE A 16 -3.30 -20.14 -20.78
C ILE A 16 -3.20 -21.65 -20.57
N GLU A 17 -3.18 -22.14 -19.33
CA GLU A 17 -3.17 -23.58 -19.05
C GLU A 17 -4.37 -24.29 -19.67
N SER A 18 -5.57 -23.70 -19.52
CA SER A 18 -6.79 -24.25 -20.12
C SER A 18 -6.72 -24.26 -21.66
N ARG A 19 -6.23 -23.19 -22.29
CA ARG A 19 -6.05 -23.12 -23.75
C ARG A 19 -5.02 -24.11 -24.24
N MET A 20 -3.92 -24.34 -23.52
CA MET A 20 -2.89 -25.30 -23.88
C MET A 20 -3.40 -26.75 -23.72
N ASP A 21 -4.21 -27.04 -22.70
CA ASP A 21 -4.89 -28.34 -22.56
C ASP A 21 -5.81 -28.65 -23.77
N HIS A 22 -6.62 -27.66 -24.19
CA HIS A 22 -7.47 -27.80 -25.38
C HIS A 22 -6.67 -28.01 -26.68
N LEU A 23 -5.57 -27.27 -26.86
CA LEU A 23 -4.67 -27.43 -27.98
C LEU A 23 -4.02 -28.82 -27.99
N ALA A 24 -3.55 -29.28 -26.82
CA ALA A 24 -2.98 -30.60 -26.65
C ALA A 24 -4.00 -31.69 -27.03
N ASP A 25 -5.26 -31.59 -26.60
CA ASP A 25 -6.33 -32.52 -26.97
C ASP A 25 -6.64 -32.50 -28.47
N ALA A 26 -6.61 -31.33 -29.11
CA ALA A 26 -6.85 -31.18 -30.53
C ALA A 26 -5.73 -31.82 -31.40
N ILE A 27 -4.50 -31.89 -30.91
CA ILE A 27 -3.36 -32.50 -31.63
C ILE A 27 -3.41 -34.03 -31.62
N VAL A 28 -4.00 -34.66 -30.60
CA VAL A 28 -4.06 -36.12 -30.44
C VAL A 28 -4.61 -36.83 -31.67
N PRO A 29 -5.78 -36.50 -32.25
CA PRO A 29 -6.30 -37.17 -33.42
C PRO A 29 -5.40 -37.04 -34.65
N PHE A 30 -4.67 -35.91 -34.80
CA PHE A 30 -3.71 -35.74 -35.88
C PHE A 30 -2.50 -36.68 -35.74
N ASN A 31 -2.01 -36.88 -34.50
CA ASN A 31 -0.93 -37.85 -34.25
C ASN A 31 -1.34 -39.28 -34.59
N PHE A 32 -2.56 -39.66 -34.26
CA PHE A 32 -3.09 -41.00 -34.65
C PHE A 32 -3.25 -41.13 -36.15
N LEU A 33 -3.74 -40.10 -36.84
CA LEU A 33 -3.87 -40.08 -38.29
C LEU A 33 -2.49 -40.21 -38.96
N LEU A 34 -1.51 -39.44 -38.50
CA LEU A 34 -0.14 -39.47 -39.01
C LEU A 34 0.49 -40.86 -38.79
N ALA A 35 0.34 -41.42 -37.60
CA ALA A 35 0.82 -42.78 -37.30
C ALA A 35 0.18 -43.82 -38.19
N GLY A 36 -1.13 -43.70 -38.47
CA GLY A 36 -1.85 -44.57 -39.40
C GLY A 36 -1.31 -44.49 -40.85
N LEU A 37 -1.05 -43.25 -41.31
CA LEU A 37 -0.43 -43.03 -42.63
C LEU A 37 0.98 -43.64 -42.70
N VAL A 38 1.82 -43.40 -41.69
CA VAL A 38 3.16 -44.01 -41.64
C VAL A 38 3.10 -45.50 -41.62
N PHE A 39 2.16 -46.11 -40.91
CA PHE A 39 1.96 -47.57 -40.94
C PHE A 39 1.55 -48.09 -42.32
N LEU A 40 0.62 -47.40 -42.98
CA LEU A 40 0.17 -47.79 -44.33
C LEU A 40 1.32 -47.80 -45.36
N PHE A 41 2.18 -46.76 -45.30
CA PHE A 41 3.29 -46.62 -46.25
C PHE A 41 4.51 -47.50 -45.91
N THR A 42 4.83 -47.66 -44.61
CA THR A 42 6.07 -48.31 -44.22
C THR A 42 5.88 -49.73 -43.74
N ARG A 43 4.65 -50.10 -43.36
CA ARG A 43 4.32 -51.43 -42.79
C ARG A 43 5.23 -51.86 -41.64
N ASN A 44 5.79 -50.88 -40.93
CA ASN A 44 6.79 -51.07 -39.89
C ASN A 44 6.26 -50.51 -38.57
N LEU A 45 5.96 -51.40 -37.61
CA LEU A 45 5.43 -51.06 -36.28
C LEU A 45 6.39 -50.16 -35.47
N THR A 46 7.69 -50.38 -35.60
CA THR A 46 8.68 -49.56 -34.86
C THR A 46 8.64 -48.11 -35.31
N ARG A 47 8.55 -47.82 -36.60
CA ARG A 47 8.43 -46.47 -37.13
C ARG A 47 7.12 -45.82 -36.75
N THR A 48 6.03 -46.59 -36.77
CA THR A 48 4.71 -46.11 -36.32
C THR A 48 4.72 -45.76 -34.82
N ALA A 49 5.30 -46.62 -33.99
CA ALA A 49 5.45 -46.38 -32.58
C ALA A 49 6.33 -45.15 -32.29
N SER A 50 7.39 -44.92 -33.08
CA SER A 50 8.23 -43.72 -32.93
C SER A 50 7.46 -42.44 -33.19
N VAL A 51 6.50 -42.42 -34.14
CA VAL A 51 5.63 -41.25 -34.38
C VAL A 51 4.69 -40.98 -33.19
N LEU A 52 4.14 -42.06 -32.61
CA LEU A 52 3.27 -41.94 -31.42
C LEU A 52 4.04 -41.55 -30.16
N LEU A 53 5.33 -41.90 -30.05
CA LEU A 53 6.19 -41.50 -28.94
C LEU A 53 6.55 -40.00 -28.95
N VAL A 54 6.57 -39.38 -30.14
CA VAL A 54 6.76 -37.95 -30.28
C VAL A 54 5.41 -37.23 -30.01
N ASP A 55 4.98 -37.28 -28.77
CA ASP A 55 3.72 -36.65 -28.35
C ASP A 55 3.93 -35.20 -27.94
N TYR A 56 3.62 -34.27 -28.84
CA TYR A 56 3.67 -32.83 -28.58
C TYR A 56 2.65 -32.40 -27.50
N SER A 57 1.60 -33.19 -27.28
CA SER A 57 0.58 -32.89 -26.26
C SER A 57 1.15 -32.99 -24.84
N CYS A 58 2.02 -33.97 -24.57
CA CYS A 58 2.72 -34.10 -23.29
C CYS A 58 3.64 -32.91 -23.01
N VAL A 59 4.33 -32.39 -24.02
CA VAL A 59 5.22 -31.24 -23.86
C VAL A 59 4.41 -30.01 -23.47
N LEU A 60 3.30 -29.71 -24.12
CA LEU A 60 2.43 -28.57 -23.83
C LEU A 60 1.83 -28.67 -22.42
N ARG A 61 1.37 -29.85 -22.02
CA ARG A 61 0.78 -30.11 -20.71
C ARG A 61 1.77 -29.97 -19.54
N LEU A 62 3.05 -30.26 -19.78
CA LEU A 62 4.08 -30.16 -18.73
C LEU A 62 4.77 -28.81 -18.70
N SER A 63 5.02 -28.21 -19.87
CA SER A 63 5.78 -26.96 -19.93
C SER A 63 5.02 -25.76 -19.34
N THR A 64 3.71 -25.67 -19.60
CA THR A 64 2.91 -24.52 -19.14
C THR A 64 2.83 -24.42 -17.61
N PRO A 65 2.45 -25.49 -16.87
CA PRO A 65 2.48 -25.44 -15.41
C PRO A 65 3.87 -25.20 -14.84
N LEU A 66 4.92 -25.73 -15.47
CA LEU A 66 6.31 -25.51 -15.05
C LEU A 66 6.72 -24.05 -15.20
N CYS A 67 6.32 -23.38 -16.29
CA CYS A 67 6.56 -21.95 -16.48
C CYS A 67 5.86 -21.12 -15.41
N VAL A 68 4.58 -21.42 -15.12
CA VAL A 68 3.82 -20.74 -14.07
C VAL A 68 4.46 -20.94 -12.70
N LEU A 69 4.82 -22.17 -12.34
CA LEU A 69 5.51 -22.46 -11.08
C LEU A 69 6.87 -21.78 -10.99
N SER A 70 7.62 -21.70 -12.09
CA SER A 70 8.91 -21.00 -12.14
C SER A 70 8.73 -19.50 -11.91
N ALA A 71 7.73 -18.89 -12.55
CA ALA A 71 7.41 -17.48 -12.36
C ALA A 71 6.95 -17.19 -10.92
N MET A 72 6.10 -18.04 -10.33
CA MET A 72 5.69 -17.92 -8.93
C MET A 72 6.87 -18.05 -7.97
N LYS A 73 7.80 -18.98 -8.25
CA LYS A 73 9.03 -19.14 -7.46
C LYS A 73 9.93 -17.92 -7.54
N GLU A 74 10.06 -17.32 -8.71
CA GLU A 74 10.84 -16.09 -8.89
C GLU A 74 10.19 -14.93 -8.12
N GLY A 75 8.87 -14.76 -8.21
CA GLY A 75 8.14 -13.79 -7.39
C GLY A 75 8.39 -13.97 -5.89
N THR A 76 8.44 -15.22 -5.41
CA THR A 76 8.73 -15.49 -3.99
C THR A 76 10.15 -15.06 -3.58
N ARG A 77 11.13 -15.10 -4.47
CA ARG A 77 12.48 -14.59 -4.21
C ARG A 77 12.50 -13.09 -4.01
N GLU A 78 11.62 -12.39 -4.70
CA GLU A 78 11.41 -10.95 -4.56
C GLU A 78 10.40 -10.59 -3.45
N ASN A 79 10.06 -11.54 -2.55
CA ASN A 79 9.05 -11.40 -1.50
C ASN A 79 7.62 -11.12 -2.02
N ILE A 80 7.32 -11.52 -3.25
CA ILE A 80 5.99 -11.40 -3.87
C ILE A 80 5.31 -12.77 -3.83
N LEU A 81 4.19 -12.87 -3.12
CA LEU A 81 3.38 -14.08 -3.06
C LEU A 81 2.27 -14.03 -4.13
N VAL A 82 2.45 -14.80 -5.21
CA VAL A 82 1.43 -14.96 -6.25
C VAL A 82 0.50 -16.11 -5.90
N LYS A 83 -0.80 -15.86 -5.92
CA LYS A 83 -1.84 -16.84 -5.49
C LYS A 83 -2.35 -17.75 -6.61
N GLY A 84 -1.61 -17.89 -7.70
CA GLY A 84 -1.94 -18.77 -8.83
C GLY A 84 -1.64 -18.14 -10.19
N GLY A 85 -1.55 -18.95 -11.23
CA GLY A 85 -1.20 -18.53 -12.59
C GLY A 85 -2.14 -17.49 -13.19
N ARG A 86 -3.43 -17.56 -12.87
CA ARG A 86 -4.43 -16.58 -13.32
C ARG A 86 -4.07 -15.15 -12.89
N HIS A 87 -3.49 -14.97 -11.71
CA HIS A 87 -3.10 -13.65 -11.24
C HIS A 87 -1.88 -13.09 -11.97
N LEU A 88 -0.97 -13.97 -12.44
CA LEU A 88 0.13 -13.56 -13.31
C LEU A 88 -0.38 -13.07 -14.67
N GLU A 89 -1.36 -13.77 -15.25
CA GLU A 89 -2.00 -13.34 -16.50
C GLU A 89 -2.70 -11.98 -16.34
N SER A 90 -3.52 -11.84 -15.29
CA SER A 90 -4.23 -10.58 -15.01
C SER A 90 -3.26 -9.42 -14.78
N LEU A 91 -2.11 -9.67 -14.15
CA LEU A 91 -1.07 -8.65 -13.96
C LEU A 91 -0.45 -8.23 -15.29
N ALA A 92 -0.21 -9.19 -16.20
CA ALA A 92 0.35 -8.92 -17.52
C ALA A 92 -0.61 -8.13 -18.45
N GLU A 93 -1.92 -8.22 -18.18
CA GLU A 93 -2.98 -7.52 -18.94
C GLU A 93 -3.42 -6.19 -18.25
N ALA A 94 -2.76 -5.79 -17.16
CA ALA A 94 -3.17 -4.61 -16.38
C ALA A 94 -2.79 -3.31 -17.09
N ASP A 95 -3.78 -2.48 -17.40
CA ASP A 95 -3.61 -1.14 -17.99
C ASP A 95 -3.50 -0.03 -16.94
N VAL A 96 -3.97 -0.29 -15.72
CA VAL A 96 -4.05 0.69 -14.64
C VAL A 96 -3.50 0.10 -13.35
N VAL A 97 -2.59 0.84 -12.71
CA VAL A 97 -2.06 0.51 -11.39
C VAL A 97 -2.53 1.56 -10.37
N VAL A 98 -3.19 1.11 -9.32
CA VAL A 98 -3.64 1.96 -8.22
C VAL A 98 -2.75 1.73 -7.01
N PHE A 99 -2.05 2.79 -6.58
CA PHE A 99 -1.18 2.74 -5.42
C PHE A 99 -1.88 3.28 -4.17
N ASP A 100 -1.73 2.60 -3.06
CA ASP A 100 -1.90 3.23 -1.76
C ASP A 100 -0.76 4.21 -1.50
N LYS A 101 -1.04 5.35 -0.86
CA LYS A 101 -0.04 6.37 -0.59
C LYS A 101 0.87 5.97 0.57
N THR A 102 0.26 5.79 1.74
CA THR A 102 1.01 5.69 3.01
C THR A 102 1.64 4.31 3.18
N GLY A 103 2.97 4.25 3.31
CA GLY A 103 3.71 3.00 3.47
C GLY A 103 3.98 2.25 2.15
N THR A 104 3.31 2.61 1.05
CA THR A 104 3.56 2.06 -0.28
C THR A 104 4.42 3.01 -1.10
N LEU A 105 3.92 4.19 -1.44
CA LEU A 105 4.69 5.23 -2.12
C LEU A 105 5.55 6.04 -1.15
N THR A 106 5.15 6.15 0.10
CA THR A 106 5.85 6.86 1.17
C THR A 106 6.52 5.90 2.15
N GLN A 107 7.40 6.45 2.99
CA GLN A 107 8.17 5.69 3.98
C GLN A 107 7.36 5.28 5.22
N ALA A 108 6.11 5.76 5.38
CA ALA A 108 5.30 5.64 6.59
C ALA A 108 6.04 6.16 7.85
N THR A 109 6.92 7.12 7.67
CA THR A 109 7.65 7.79 8.74
C THR A 109 7.34 9.28 8.71
N PRO A 110 6.13 9.67 9.14
CA PRO A 110 5.73 11.08 9.13
C PRO A 110 6.72 11.93 9.94
N ARG A 111 6.92 13.15 9.47
CA ARG A 111 7.78 14.15 10.13
C ARG A 111 7.00 15.44 10.25
N LEU A 112 7.02 16.03 11.44
CA LEU A 112 6.56 17.39 11.63
C LEU A 112 7.55 18.34 10.94
N THR A 113 7.07 19.14 10.01
CA THR A 113 7.90 20.08 9.24
C THR A 113 7.53 21.52 9.46
N ASP A 114 6.29 21.77 9.87
CA ASP A 114 5.78 23.13 10.09
C ASP A 114 4.94 23.20 11.35
N VAL A 115 5.14 24.25 12.11
CA VAL A 115 4.27 24.71 13.19
C VAL A 115 3.95 26.16 12.87
N VAL A 116 2.68 26.47 12.66
CA VAL A 116 2.24 27.81 12.26
C VAL A 116 1.24 28.34 13.28
N SER A 117 1.56 29.46 13.88
CA SER A 117 0.71 30.12 14.88
C SER A 117 -0.35 30.99 14.23
N ALA A 118 -1.56 31.03 14.83
CA ALA A 118 -2.60 32.00 14.48
C ALA A 118 -2.40 33.37 15.16
N GLY A 119 -1.31 33.56 15.92
CA GLY A 119 -0.85 34.85 16.39
C GLY A 119 -0.81 35.06 17.90
N GLU A 120 -1.63 34.39 18.71
CA GLU A 120 -1.64 34.56 20.18
C GLU A 120 -0.61 33.70 20.92
N TRP A 121 -0.24 32.55 20.32
CA TRP A 121 0.69 31.56 20.89
C TRP A 121 1.98 31.52 20.09
N SER A 122 3.10 31.30 20.73
CA SER A 122 4.35 31.04 20.02
C SER A 122 4.36 29.60 19.43
N GLU A 123 5.17 29.39 18.42
CA GLU A 123 5.34 28.04 17.80
C GLU A 123 5.84 27.02 18.83
N ASP A 124 6.74 27.43 19.74
CA ASP A 124 7.25 26.56 20.81
C ASP A 124 6.16 26.18 21.82
N GLU A 125 5.27 27.14 22.18
CA GLU A 125 4.13 26.84 23.06
C GLU A 125 3.13 25.87 22.39
N LEU A 126 2.84 26.08 21.12
CA LEU A 126 1.98 25.17 20.33
C LEU A 126 2.59 23.78 20.27
N LEU A 127 3.88 23.68 19.95
CA LEU A 127 4.59 22.39 19.84
C LEU A 127 4.67 21.67 21.19
N LYS A 128 4.95 22.39 22.27
CA LYS A 128 4.93 21.85 23.64
C LYS A 128 3.58 21.24 23.98
N VAL A 129 2.50 21.98 23.75
CA VAL A 129 1.15 21.53 24.08
C VAL A 129 0.72 20.37 23.19
N ALA A 130 1.03 20.41 21.88
CA ALA A 130 0.76 19.31 20.97
C ALA A 130 1.50 18.03 21.41
N ALA A 131 2.77 18.13 21.77
CA ALA A 131 3.54 16.99 22.24
C ALA A 131 3.00 16.40 23.56
N CYS A 132 2.57 17.26 24.49
CA CYS A 132 1.91 16.83 25.72
C CYS A 132 0.62 16.05 25.45
N LEU A 133 -0.20 16.45 24.48
CA LEU A 133 -1.44 15.78 24.11
C LEU A 133 -1.17 14.43 23.41
N GLU A 134 -0.13 14.36 22.59
CA GLU A 134 0.18 13.23 21.71
C GLU A 134 1.12 12.17 22.34
N GLU A 135 1.73 12.46 23.50
CA GLU A 135 2.76 11.61 24.11
C GLU A 135 2.31 10.17 24.35
N HIS A 136 1.05 9.97 24.71
CA HIS A 136 0.51 8.66 25.06
C HIS A 136 -0.11 7.90 23.89
N PHE A 137 -0.11 8.47 22.69
CA PHE A 137 -0.73 7.82 21.53
C PHE A 137 0.28 7.08 20.65
N PRO A 138 0.08 5.79 20.41
CA PRO A 138 0.97 4.98 19.56
C PRO A 138 0.67 5.19 18.07
N HIS A 139 0.63 6.44 17.62
CA HIS A 139 0.40 6.79 16.22
C HIS A 139 1.65 7.41 15.61
N PRO A 140 2.02 7.10 14.34
CA PRO A 140 3.23 7.63 13.72
C PRO A 140 3.31 9.16 13.71
N VAL A 141 2.17 9.85 13.52
CA VAL A 141 2.10 11.33 13.57
C VAL A 141 2.37 11.83 14.97
N SER A 142 1.79 11.22 16.01
CA SER A 142 2.03 11.55 17.42
C SER A 142 3.52 11.47 17.76
N HIS A 143 4.17 10.37 17.35
CA HIS A 143 5.61 10.19 17.52
C HIS A 143 6.42 11.31 16.83
N SER A 144 5.97 11.79 15.66
CA SER A 144 6.67 12.86 14.94
C SER A 144 6.61 14.21 15.68
N ILE A 145 5.47 14.50 16.29
CA ILE A 145 5.26 15.72 17.08
C ILE A 145 6.11 15.69 18.38
N VAL A 146 6.04 14.58 19.11
CA VAL A 146 6.83 14.39 20.35
C VAL A 146 8.33 14.43 20.05
N LYS A 147 8.75 13.82 18.94
CA LYS A 147 10.15 13.86 18.48
C LYS A 147 10.59 15.29 18.18
N ALA A 148 9.79 16.05 17.44
CA ALA A 148 10.10 17.44 17.12
C ALA A 148 10.22 18.31 18.39
N ALA A 149 9.33 18.13 19.37
CA ALA A 149 9.40 18.81 20.64
C ALA A 149 10.70 18.48 21.42
N ARG A 150 11.13 17.22 21.42
CA ARG A 150 12.39 16.79 22.04
C ARG A 150 13.61 17.41 21.34
N GLU A 151 13.62 17.41 20.01
CA GLU A 151 14.69 18.04 19.21
C GLU A 151 14.76 19.55 19.43
N ALA A 152 13.63 20.20 19.73
CA ALA A 152 13.57 21.61 20.14
C ALA A 152 13.94 21.85 21.62
N GLY A 153 14.24 20.79 22.39
CA GLY A 153 14.60 20.93 23.82
C GLY A 153 13.41 21.19 24.76
N LEU A 154 12.18 20.86 24.30
CA LEU A 154 10.93 21.08 25.04
C LEU A 154 10.46 19.86 25.82
N ASP A 155 11.24 18.78 25.85
CA ASP A 155 10.90 17.47 26.42
C ASP A 155 10.59 17.50 27.92
N HIS A 156 11.30 18.34 28.68
CA HIS A 156 11.08 18.51 30.13
C HIS A 156 9.76 19.21 30.49
N LEU A 157 8.99 19.63 29.51
CA LEU A 157 7.70 20.31 29.65
C LEU A 157 6.51 19.48 29.19
N ILE A 158 6.74 18.23 28.74
CA ILE A 158 5.74 17.38 28.13
C ILE A 158 4.75 16.77 29.15
N GLU A 159 5.14 16.60 30.42
CA GLU A 159 4.31 15.97 31.49
C GLU A 159 3.22 16.89 32.10
N ALA A 160 2.86 18.00 31.49
CA ALA A 160 2.04 19.05 32.10
C ALA A 160 0.51 18.93 31.87
N HIS A 161 -0.04 17.72 31.62
CA HIS A 161 -1.50 17.59 31.48
C HIS A 161 -2.19 17.32 32.83
N ASP A 162 -3.25 18.12 33.07
CA ASP A 162 -3.99 18.10 34.34
C ASP A 162 -5.11 17.07 34.43
N SER A 163 -5.43 16.38 33.32
CA SER A 163 -6.59 15.48 33.22
C SER A 163 -6.38 14.37 32.22
N GLU A 164 -7.26 13.37 32.31
CA GLU A 164 -7.31 12.24 31.37
C GLU A 164 -7.52 12.75 29.93
N VAL A 165 -6.59 12.40 29.03
CA VAL A 165 -6.65 12.72 27.62
C VAL A 165 -7.78 11.93 26.97
N LYS A 166 -8.80 12.60 26.45
CA LYS A 166 -9.90 11.95 25.73
C LYS A 166 -9.59 11.86 24.25
N TYR A 167 -9.36 10.64 23.78
CA TYR A 167 -9.17 10.36 22.37
C TYR A 167 -10.53 10.15 21.68
N VAL A 168 -10.79 10.91 20.62
CA VAL A 168 -11.94 10.72 19.73
C VAL A 168 -11.45 9.93 18.51
N VAL A 169 -11.83 8.63 18.44
CA VAL A 169 -11.34 7.71 17.43
C VAL A 169 -11.50 8.28 16.02
N ALA A 170 -10.42 8.28 15.26
CA ALA A 170 -10.32 8.79 13.87
C ALA A 170 -10.54 10.30 13.67
N HIS A 171 -10.73 11.10 14.73
CA HIS A 171 -11.01 12.54 14.64
C HIS A 171 -9.94 13.40 15.27
N GLY A 172 -9.56 13.14 16.53
CA GLY A 172 -8.57 13.95 17.23
C GLY A 172 -8.54 13.71 18.73
N ILE A 173 -7.95 14.67 19.44
CA ILE A 173 -7.70 14.62 20.86
C ILE A 173 -8.32 15.84 21.52
N ARG A 174 -8.95 15.65 22.68
CA ARG A 174 -9.38 16.73 23.57
C ARG A 174 -8.80 16.48 24.95
N SER A 175 -8.16 17.46 25.53
CA SER A 175 -7.67 17.40 26.89
C SER A 175 -7.55 18.80 27.50
N ARG A 176 -7.26 18.81 28.79
CA ARG A 176 -6.95 20.03 29.53
C ARG A 176 -5.46 20.05 29.87
N VAL A 177 -4.77 21.10 29.38
CA VAL A 177 -3.36 21.32 29.61
C VAL A 177 -3.20 22.64 30.29
N GLU A 178 -2.56 22.69 31.48
CA GLU A 178 -2.36 23.91 32.28
C GLU A 178 -3.68 24.68 32.51
N GLY A 179 -4.79 23.96 32.80
CA GLY A 179 -6.12 24.55 33.02
C GLY A 179 -6.85 25.03 31.77
N ARG A 180 -6.30 24.83 30.56
CA ARG A 180 -6.85 25.25 29.25
C ARG A 180 -7.41 24.09 28.51
N ASP A 181 -8.68 24.12 28.06
CA ASP A 181 -9.26 23.08 27.21
C ASP A 181 -8.73 23.25 25.81
N ILE A 182 -8.00 22.22 25.34
CA ILE A 182 -7.35 22.18 24.03
C ILE A 182 -7.92 21.03 23.21
N ILE A 183 -8.13 21.27 21.94
CA ILE A 183 -8.42 20.23 20.94
C ILE A 183 -7.32 20.22 19.87
N LEU A 184 -6.95 19.03 19.43
CA LEU A 184 -5.97 18.79 18.36
C LEU A 184 -6.49 17.68 17.46
N GLY A 185 -6.57 17.92 16.15
CA GLY A 185 -7.06 16.88 15.25
C GLY A 185 -7.20 17.28 13.80
N SER A 186 -7.99 16.49 13.07
CA SER A 186 -8.28 16.74 11.66
C SER A 186 -9.12 18.01 11.44
N ARG A 187 -9.15 18.50 10.20
CA ARG A 187 -10.01 19.63 9.82
C ARG A 187 -11.47 19.36 10.17
N HIS A 188 -11.99 18.19 9.80
CA HIS A 188 -13.36 17.77 10.09
C HIS A 188 -13.68 17.86 11.58
N PHE A 189 -12.80 17.34 12.44
CA PHE A 189 -12.98 17.38 13.88
C PHE A 189 -13.05 18.82 14.41
N VAL A 190 -12.12 19.68 14.01
CA VAL A 190 -12.01 21.04 14.56
C VAL A 190 -13.07 21.95 13.96
N GLU A 191 -13.33 21.88 12.65
CA GLU A 191 -14.26 22.78 11.95
C GLU A 191 -15.72 22.31 12.07
N GLU A 192 -16.01 21.01 11.85
CA GLU A 192 -17.39 20.51 11.78
C GLU A 192 -17.90 20.02 13.15
N ASP A 193 -17.12 19.23 13.89
CA ASP A 193 -17.59 18.69 15.17
C ASP A 193 -17.51 19.73 16.30
N GLU A 194 -16.45 20.55 16.29
CA GLU A 194 -16.19 21.53 17.34
C GLU A 194 -16.58 22.97 16.96
N ASN A 195 -17.07 23.19 15.72
CA ASN A 195 -17.51 24.47 15.19
C ASN A 195 -16.48 25.61 15.32
N VAL A 196 -15.20 25.31 15.10
CA VAL A 196 -14.10 26.27 15.12
C VAL A 196 -13.86 26.81 13.71
N ASP A 197 -13.85 28.13 13.56
CA ASP A 197 -13.53 28.78 12.28
C ASP A 197 -12.04 28.62 11.96
N VAL A 198 -11.74 27.85 10.90
CA VAL A 198 -10.38 27.64 10.40
C VAL A 198 -10.00 28.61 9.29
N SER A 199 -10.92 29.46 8.84
CA SER A 199 -10.70 30.38 7.71
C SER A 199 -9.65 31.45 8.02
N VAL A 200 -9.36 31.71 9.29
CA VAL A 200 -8.35 32.66 9.76
C VAL A 200 -6.92 32.30 9.30
N MET A 201 -6.66 31.06 8.92
CA MET A 201 -5.37 30.57 8.43
C MET A 201 -5.44 30.00 7.02
N THR A 202 -6.39 30.44 6.19
CA THR A 202 -6.64 29.89 4.84
C THR A 202 -5.38 29.86 3.97
N ASP A 203 -4.58 30.92 3.97
CA ASP A 203 -3.37 31.02 3.13
C ASP A 203 -2.32 29.97 3.53
N ASP A 204 -2.11 29.76 4.81
CA ASP A 204 -1.18 28.74 5.31
C ASP A 204 -1.71 27.33 5.08
N ILE A 205 -3.02 27.11 5.24
CA ILE A 205 -3.67 25.82 4.95
C ILE A 205 -3.49 25.46 3.47
N ILE A 206 -3.72 26.40 2.55
CA ILE A 206 -3.53 26.20 1.10
C ILE A 206 -2.06 25.89 0.83
N ARG A 207 -1.14 26.72 1.35
CA ARG A 207 0.31 26.54 1.19
C ARG A 207 0.79 25.14 1.59
N LEU A 208 0.38 24.67 2.77
CA LEU A 208 0.77 23.34 3.27
C LEU A 208 0.10 22.20 2.46
N SER A 209 -1.16 22.39 2.07
CA SER A 209 -1.89 21.44 1.23
C SER A 209 -1.27 21.30 -0.15
N ASP A 210 -0.87 22.39 -0.79
CA ASP A 210 -0.20 22.38 -2.10
C ASP A 210 1.17 21.69 -2.05
N GLN A 211 1.81 21.68 -0.88
CA GLN A 211 3.02 20.92 -0.61
C GLN A 211 2.76 19.41 -0.34
N GLY A 212 1.50 18.98 -0.37
CA GLY A 212 1.12 17.58 -0.12
C GLY A 212 1.20 17.14 1.33
N LYS A 213 1.27 18.09 2.28
CA LYS A 213 1.35 17.81 3.72
C LYS A 213 -0.03 17.50 4.31
N SER A 214 -0.04 16.64 5.30
CA SER A 214 -1.20 16.44 6.17
C SER A 214 -1.20 17.53 7.22
N ILE A 215 -2.37 18.13 7.49
CA ILE A 215 -2.49 19.25 8.42
C ILE A 215 -3.28 18.81 9.64
N LEU A 216 -2.72 19.07 10.85
CA LEU A 216 -3.42 19.00 12.11
C LEU A 216 -3.76 20.39 12.57
N TYR A 217 -4.94 20.56 13.16
CA TYR A 217 -5.48 21.82 13.63
C TYR A 217 -5.55 21.81 15.16
N MET A 218 -5.08 22.87 15.78
CA MET A 218 -5.17 23.06 17.23
C MET A 218 -6.06 24.24 17.56
N ALA A 219 -6.99 24.03 18.49
CA ALA A 219 -7.88 25.10 18.94
C ALA A 219 -8.01 25.14 20.48
N HIS A 220 -8.27 26.35 20.99
CA HIS A 220 -8.52 26.63 22.38
C HIS A 220 -9.71 27.60 22.52
N ALA A 221 -10.61 27.31 23.45
CA ALA A 221 -11.79 28.12 23.72
C ALA A 221 -12.61 28.50 22.47
N GLY A 222 -12.77 27.57 21.53
CA GLY A 222 -13.53 27.75 20.29
C GLY A 222 -12.83 28.59 19.21
N LYS A 223 -11.52 28.83 19.34
CA LYS A 223 -10.71 29.58 18.36
C LYS A 223 -9.54 28.73 17.90
N LEU A 224 -9.24 28.78 16.61
CA LEU A 224 -8.03 28.17 16.05
C LEU A 224 -6.81 28.95 16.58
N ILE A 225 -5.85 28.23 17.19
CA ILE A 225 -4.62 28.82 17.73
C ILE A 225 -3.38 28.47 16.92
N GLY A 226 -3.44 27.43 16.09
CA GLY A 226 -2.34 27.06 15.20
C GLY A 226 -2.61 25.81 14.40
N ILE A 227 -1.73 25.55 13.44
CA ILE A 227 -1.75 24.37 12.58
C ILE A 227 -0.37 23.72 12.50
N PHE A 228 -0.34 22.42 12.25
CA PHE A 228 0.88 21.63 12.16
C PHE A 228 0.92 20.94 10.80
N GLY A 229 1.99 21.15 10.05
CA GLY A 229 2.25 20.48 8.79
C GLY A 229 3.08 19.20 9.00
N VAL A 230 2.52 18.08 8.59
CA VAL A 230 3.18 16.76 8.69
C VAL A 230 3.42 16.23 7.31
N GLU A 231 4.67 15.93 6.99
CA GLU A 231 5.08 15.33 5.74
C GLU A 231 5.38 13.84 5.94
N ASP A 232 4.90 13.01 5.00
CA ASP A 232 5.32 11.62 4.91
C ASP A 232 6.16 11.48 3.61
N PRO A 233 7.50 11.45 3.72
CA PRO A 233 8.36 11.53 2.57
C PRO A 233 8.17 10.32 1.63
N PRO A 234 8.21 10.53 0.31
CA PRO A 234 8.17 9.44 -0.64
C PRO A 234 9.39 8.51 -0.49
N LYS A 235 9.24 7.26 -0.87
CA LYS A 235 10.37 6.33 -0.99
C LYS A 235 11.30 6.81 -2.10
N GLU A 236 12.60 6.60 -1.93
CA GLU A 236 13.63 7.04 -2.89
C GLU A 236 13.39 6.51 -4.31
N ASN A 237 12.91 5.28 -4.43
CA ASN A 237 12.64 4.62 -5.71
C ASN A 237 11.22 4.86 -6.27
N ALA A 238 10.34 5.56 -5.57
CA ALA A 238 8.93 5.69 -5.98
C ALA A 238 8.78 6.37 -7.35
N VAL A 239 9.56 7.41 -7.61
CA VAL A 239 9.51 8.15 -8.89
C VAL A 239 9.98 7.28 -10.05
N ASP A 240 11.04 6.51 -9.87
CA ASP A 240 11.62 5.66 -10.91
C ASP A 240 10.67 4.50 -11.24
N VAL A 241 10.10 3.85 -10.22
CA VAL A 241 9.11 2.79 -10.41
C VAL A 241 7.88 3.28 -11.18
N ILE A 242 7.36 4.48 -10.85
CA ILE A 242 6.21 5.05 -11.58
C ILE A 242 6.60 5.37 -13.03
N ARG A 243 7.82 5.83 -13.26
CA ARG A 243 8.32 6.11 -14.62
C ARG A 243 8.44 4.84 -15.45
N GLU A 244 8.98 3.77 -14.88
CA GLU A 244 9.07 2.46 -15.55
C GLU A 244 7.69 1.90 -15.87
N LEU A 245 6.76 1.91 -14.94
CA LEU A 245 5.38 1.44 -15.16
C LEU A 245 4.64 2.22 -16.25
N LYS A 246 4.92 3.52 -16.40
CA LYS A 246 4.34 4.32 -17.48
C LYS A 246 4.96 4.03 -18.87
N GLY A 247 6.09 3.36 -18.90
CA GLY A 247 6.78 2.96 -20.13
C GLY A 247 6.39 1.55 -20.63
N LEU A 248 5.69 0.77 -19.82
CA LEU A 248 5.15 -0.55 -20.17
C LEU A 248 3.82 -0.42 -20.92
#